data_f4e5c53e8232da4055023508c3e12ee1
#
_entry.id   f4e5c53e8232da4055023508c3e12ee1
#
_cell.length_a   1.000
_cell.length_b   1.000
_cell.length_c   1.000
_cell.angle_alpha   90.00
_cell.angle_beta   90.00
_cell.angle_gamma   90.00
#
_symmetry.space_group_name_H-M   'P 1'
#
loop_
_entity.id
_entity.type
_entity.pdbx_description
1 polymer ?
#
loop_
_entity_poly.entity_id
_entity_poly.type
_entity_poly.pdbx_seq_one_letter_code
_entity_poly.pdbx_strand_id
1 'polypeptide(L)'
;MGLTADIRVVEEIVAKVNGDIITRGDLDTARRDRAAGLKQQGVTGAALDKALKEEERDTLRDEIDRLLLVQHGKELNINIESDVTKRIAAIQTQSGIADPDKFHDWIREQSGTAYEEFRSKIHDQILTQRVIGSEVMSRINTPHSEVEKYYEEHKAEFVRKETQVFLREILISTEGKTPDQVAQAEKRAKDLVARARKGEKFTELAKQYSDSDSKENFGELPPYTKGQLKKELNDIVFKEKKGYVTDPIKQSNGFLILKIEERYEAGQAPLEAVENEIMERLSMPQMQPKVRELLTKLREDAFLEIRSGYLDSGAAPGKNTAWLDPAQLRPETTTKEEVASHHHRKKLLWTVPIPGTDKNADFPSAQTPGKSAGAGAAPPTAAASANRPASDAAAAGSPSAAAKQ
;
A
#
# COMPACT_ATOMS: atom_id res chain seq x y z
N MET A 1 -13.44 30.49 -45.88
CA MET A 1 -12.40 30.17 -44.91
C MET A 1 -13.07 29.48 -43.70
N GLY A 2 -13.01 28.17 -43.64
CA GLY A 2 -13.54 27.40 -42.50
C GLY A 2 -12.57 27.51 -41.35
N LEU A 3 -13.04 28.08 -40.22
CA LEU A 3 -12.35 28.00 -38.94
C LEU A 3 -12.41 26.53 -38.48
N THR A 4 -11.34 25.79 -38.69
CA THR A 4 -11.15 24.53 -37.98
C THR A 4 -10.89 24.90 -36.53
N ALA A 5 -11.88 24.67 -35.65
CA ALA A 5 -11.67 24.74 -34.23
C ALA A 5 -10.64 23.67 -33.86
N ASP A 6 -9.50 24.12 -33.38
CA ASP A 6 -8.46 23.23 -32.86
C ASP A 6 -8.99 22.64 -31.52
N ILE A 7 -9.52 21.42 -31.58
CA ILE A 7 -10.02 20.72 -30.37
C ILE A 7 -8.79 20.31 -29.56
N ARG A 8 -8.47 21.09 -28.56
CA ARG A 8 -7.42 20.75 -27.60
C ARG A 8 -8.02 19.80 -26.56
N VAL A 9 -7.64 18.53 -26.58
CA VAL A 9 -7.96 17.59 -25.51
C VAL A 9 -7.23 18.07 -24.26
N VAL A 10 -7.99 18.50 -23.24
CA VAL A 10 -7.46 19.02 -21.99
C VAL A 10 -7.14 17.87 -21.03
N GLU A 11 -7.97 16.83 -21.05
CA GLU A 11 -7.81 15.64 -20.20
C GLU A 11 -8.44 14.43 -20.88
N GLU A 12 -7.80 13.26 -20.80
CA GLU A 12 -8.30 12.02 -21.37
C GLU A 12 -8.68 11.03 -20.27
N ILE A 13 -9.94 10.61 -20.23
CA ILE A 13 -10.37 9.55 -19.33
C ILE A 13 -9.90 8.21 -19.90
N VAL A 14 -9.12 7.47 -19.11
CA VAL A 14 -8.54 6.18 -19.47
C VAL A 14 -9.39 5.02 -18.99
N ALA A 15 -9.89 5.11 -17.75
CA ALA A 15 -10.75 4.10 -17.17
C ALA A 15 -11.83 4.71 -16.28
N LYS A 16 -12.95 3.98 -16.13
CA LYS A 16 -13.97 4.23 -15.13
C LYS A 16 -13.97 3.07 -14.14
N VAL A 17 -13.97 3.40 -12.86
CA VAL A 17 -13.92 2.42 -11.76
C VAL A 17 -15.06 2.75 -10.82
N ASN A 18 -16.18 2.04 -10.92
CA ASN A 18 -17.44 2.38 -10.24
C ASN A 18 -17.87 3.84 -10.53
N GLY A 19 -17.87 4.70 -9.51
CA GLY A 19 -18.19 6.13 -9.64
C GLY A 19 -16.99 7.04 -9.92
N ASP A 20 -15.76 6.52 -9.91
CA ASP A 20 -14.52 7.29 -10.09
C ASP A 20 -13.94 7.09 -11.50
N ILE A 21 -13.07 7.99 -11.90
CA ILE A 21 -12.37 7.95 -13.19
C ILE A 21 -10.86 7.94 -12.97
N ILE A 22 -10.14 7.30 -13.88
CA ILE A 22 -8.68 7.41 -14.01
C ILE A 22 -8.41 8.15 -15.30
N THR A 23 -7.65 9.21 -15.23
CA THR A 23 -7.26 10.04 -16.35
C THR A 23 -5.84 9.72 -16.81
N ARG A 24 -5.46 10.22 -17.98
CA ARG A 24 -4.08 10.15 -18.45
C ARG A 24 -3.13 10.92 -17.52
N GLY A 25 -3.58 12.06 -16.99
CA GLY A 25 -2.81 12.84 -16.00
C GLY A 25 -2.50 12.06 -14.74
N ASP A 26 -3.43 11.21 -14.27
CA ASP A 26 -3.21 10.33 -13.11
C ASP A 26 -2.13 9.30 -13.40
N LEU A 27 -2.16 8.65 -14.58
CA LEU A 27 -1.12 7.69 -14.97
C LEU A 27 0.26 8.36 -15.14
N ASP A 28 0.31 9.57 -15.73
CA ASP A 28 1.55 10.33 -15.86
C ASP A 28 2.10 10.76 -14.48
N THR A 29 1.21 11.02 -13.51
CA THR A 29 1.60 11.33 -12.13
C THR A 29 2.13 10.09 -11.42
N ALA A 30 1.42 8.95 -11.50
CA ALA A 30 1.87 7.69 -10.93
C ALA A 30 3.25 7.28 -11.47
N ARG A 31 3.48 7.46 -12.78
CA ARG A 31 4.79 7.22 -13.39
C ARG A 31 5.89 8.13 -12.85
N ARG A 32 5.60 9.43 -12.63
CA ARG A 32 6.56 10.37 -12.04
C ARG A 32 6.88 10.02 -10.60
N ASP A 33 5.87 9.69 -9.81
CA ASP A 33 6.03 9.31 -8.40
C ASP A 33 6.88 8.02 -8.30
N ARG A 34 6.64 7.06 -9.19
CA ARG A 34 7.43 5.84 -9.30
C ARG A 34 8.90 6.10 -9.66
N ALA A 35 9.10 6.96 -10.67
CA ALA A 35 10.46 7.37 -11.05
C ALA A 35 11.21 8.05 -9.92
N ALA A 36 10.54 8.89 -9.13
CA ALA A 36 11.12 9.54 -7.96
C ALA A 36 11.52 8.51 -6.89
N GLY A 37 10.66 7.53 -6.61
CA GLY A 37 10.94 6.44 -5.67
C GLY A 37 12.14 5.59 -6.10
N LEU A 38 12.22 5.20 -7.38
CA LEU A 38 13.35 4.44 -7.92
C LEU A 38 14.67 5.23 -7.84
N LYS A 39 14.62 6.55 -8.12
CA LYS A 39 15.80 7.42 -7.98
C LYS A 39 16.29 7.51 -6.52
N GLN A 40 15.38 7.59 -5.56
CA GLN A 40 15.74 7.56 -4.13
C GLN A 40 16.40 6.25 -3.72
N GLN A 41 16.05 5.13 -4.38
CA GLN A 41 16.69 3.82 -4.21
C GLN A 41 18.03 3.69 -4.97
N GLY A 42 18.49 4.76 -5.64
CA GLY A 42 19.75 4.79 -6.38
C GLY A 42 19.65 4.26 -7.81
N VAL A 43 18.44 3.95 -8.32
CA VAL A 43 18.25 3.50 -9.70
C VAL A 43 18.26 4.71 -10.64
N THR A 44 19.23 4.78 -11.55
CA THR A 44 19.40 5.94 -12.46
C THR A 44 19.76 5.50 -13.89
N GLY A 45 19.70 6.44 -14.85
CA GLY A 45 20.09 6.18 -16.23
C GLY A 45 19.31 5.09 -16.92
N ALA A 46 19.95 4.27 -17.73
CA ALA A 46 19.32 3.21 -18.52
C ALA A 46 18.59 2.15 -17.67
N ALA A 47 19.02 1.92 -16.43
CA ALA A 47 18.35 1.03 -15.49
C ALA A 47 16.99 1.58 -15.06
N LEU A 48 16.90 2.90 -14.84
CA LEU A 48 15.64 3.58 -14.53
C LEU A 48 14.66 3.50 -15.73
N ASP A 49 15.13 3.80 -16.92
CA ASP A 49 14.30 3.76 -18.14
C ASP A 49 13.76 2.35 -18.39
N LYS A 50 14.59 1.33 -18.16
CA LYS A 50 14.18 -0.07 -18.27
C LYS A 50 13.12 -0.43 -17.24
N ALA A 51 13.34 -0.10 -15.97
CA ALA A 51 12.40 -0.38 -14.89
C ALA A 51 11.05 0.31 -15.14
N LEU A 52 11.04 1.58 -15.51
CA LEU A 52 9.83 2.32 -15.81
C LEU A 52 9.05 1.73 -17.00
N LYS A 53 9.76 1.27 -18.03
CA LYS A 53 9.13 0.63 -19.20
C LYS A 53 8.52 -0.74 -18.87
N GLU A 54 9.18 -1.51 -18.01
CA GLU A 54 8.65 -2.80 -17.54
C GLU A 54 7.39 -2.60 -16.67
N GLU A 55 7.37 -1.58 -15.82
CA GLU A 55 6.26 -1.25 -14.93
C GLU A 55 5.12 -0.48 -15.63
N GLU A 56 5.35 0.12 -16.80
CA GLU A 56 4.33 0.91 -17.53
C GLU A 56 3.06 0.09 -17.83
N ARG A 57 3.21 -1.22 -18.07
CA ARG A 57 2.10 -2.15 -18.32
C ARG A 57 1.21 -2.35 -17.10
N ASP A 58 1.77 -2.15 -15.92
CA ASP A 58 1.11 -2.40 -14.66
C ASP A 58 0.55 -1.12 -14.01
N THR A 59 0.94 0.06 -14.52
CA THR A 59 0.51 1.35 -13.94
C THR A 59 -1.01 1.49 -13.87
N LEU A 60 -1.74 1.14 -14.95
CA LEU A 60 -3.20 1.20 -14.94
C LEU A 60 -3.81 0.19 -13.97
N ARG A 61 -3.27 -1.03 -13.91
CA ARG A 61 -3.67 -2.04 -12.92
C ARG A 61 -3.54 -1.50 -11.52
N ASP A 62 -2.39 -0.92 -11.18
CA ASP A 62 -2.08 -0.45 -9.86
C ASP A 62 -2.99 0.73 -9.44
N GLU A 63 -3.33 1.63 -10.39
CA GLU A 63 -4.29 2.72 -10.13
C GLU A 63 -5.72 2.20 -9.94
N ILE A 64 -6.15 1.20 -10.73
CA ILE A 64 -7.45 0.55 -10.52
C ILE A 64 -7.49 -0.12 -9.14
N ASP A 65 -6.45 -0.89 -8.80
CA ASP A 65 -6.36 -1.58 -7.51
C ASP A 65 -6.37 -0.60 -6.34
N ARG A 66 -5.65 0.52 -6.45
CA ARG A 66 -5.65 1.60 -5.45
C ARG A 66 -7.05 2.17 -5.25
N LEU A 67 -7.75 2.52 -6.34
CA LEU A 67 -9.11 3.07 -6.25
C LEU A 67 -10.09 2.08 -5.62
N LEU A 68 -10.02 0.80 -6.01
CA LEU A 68 -10.89 -0.24 -5.45
C LEU A 68 -10.66 -0.43 -3.95
N LEU A 69 -9.40 -0.43 -3.50
CA LEU A 69 -9.08 -0.51 -2.07
C LEU A 69 -9.55 0.73 -1.30
N VAL A 70 -9.41 1.93 -1.88
CA VAL A 70 -9.89 3.18 -1.27
C VAL A 70 -11.43 3.17 -1.16
N GLN A 71 -12.13 2.77 -2.22
CA GLN A 71 -13.60 2.65 -2.21
C GLN A 71 -14.06 1.63 -1.16
N HIS A 72 -13.42 0.46 -1.13
CA HIS A 72 -13.71 -0.58 -0.14
C HIS A 72 -13.46 -0.11 1.30
N GLY A 73 -12.37 0.63 1.54
CA GLY A 73 -12.11 1.21 2.86
C GLY A 73 -13.16 2.24 3.29
N LYS A 74 -13.70 3.02 2.35
CA LYS A 74 -14.81 3.94 2.59
C LYS A 74 -16.10 3.19 2.89
N GLU A 75 -16.42 2.11 2.17
CA GLU A 75 -17.57 1.24 2.42
C GLU A 75 -17.53 0.59 3.81
N LEU A 76 -16.33 0.18 4.24
CA LEU A 76 -16.09 -0.35 5.60
C LEU A 76 -16.12 0.73 6.69
N ASN A 77 -16.30 2.00 6.33
CA ASN A 77 -16.28 3.14 7.26
C ASN A 77 -15.00 3.20 8.12
N ILE A 78 -13.86 2.86 7.56
CA ILE A 78 -12.58 2.90 8.26
C ILE A 78 -12.17 4.35 8.50
N ASN A 79 -12.12 4.76 9.77
CA ASN A 79 -11.71 6.11 10.14
C ASN A 79 -10.20 6.16 10.38
N ILE A 80 -9.50 6.99 9.59
CA ILE A 80 -8.04 7.16 9.64
C ILE A 80 -7.60 8.61 9.80
N GLU A 81 -8.52 9.55 10.05
CA GLU A 81 -8.20 10.99 10.12
C GLU A 81 -7.13 11.32 11.16
N SER A 82 -7.14 10.63 12.31
CA SER A 82 -6.10 10.76 13.33
C SER A 82 -4.72 10.32 12.82
N ASP A 83 -4.67 9.24 12.05
CA ASP A 83 -3.41 8.69 11.52
C ASP A 83 -2.86 9.59 10.41
N VAL A 84 -3.73 10.16 9.55
CA VAL A 84 -3.38 11.16 8.54
C VAL A 84 -2.78 12.40 9.20
N THR A 85 -3.45 12.93 10.22
CA THR A 85 -2.99 14.12 10.95
C THR A 85 -1.62 13.88 11.60
N LYS A 86 -1.43 12.73 12.24
CA LYS A 86 -0.14 12.34 12.84
C LYS A 86 0.96 12.20 11.78
N ARG A 87 0.64 11.60 10.63
CA ARG A 87 1.62 11.43 9.54
C ARG A 87 2.07 12.77 8.97
N ILE A 88 1.14 13.68 8.73
CA ILE A 88 1.45 15.04 8.24
C ILE A 88 2.28 15.82 9.27
N ALA A 89 1.90 15.76 10.56
CA ALA A 89 2.65 16.40 11.61
C ALA A 89 4.09 15.86 11.74
N ALA A 90 4.28 14.55 11.55
CA ALA A 90 5.60 13.93 11.52
C ALA A 90 6.45 14.44 10.35
N ILE A 91 5.85 14.57 9.16
CA ILE A 91 6.54 15.13 7.96
C ILE A 91 6.90 16.59 8.21
N GLN A 92 6.00 17.39 8.80
CA GLN A 92 6.25 18.77 9.14
C GLN A 92 7.41 18.91 10.15
N THR A 93 7.42 18.09 11.19
CA THR A 93 8.51 18.05 12.17
C THR A 93 9.83 17.67 11.51
N GLN A 94 9.83 16.68 10.65
CA GLN A 94 11.03 16.22 9.92
C GLN A 94 11.57 17.29 8.96
N SER A 95 10.68 18.10 8.35
CA SER A 95 11.08 19.20 7.47
C SER A 95 11.71 20.38 8.25
N GLY A 96 11.52 20.46 9.57
CA GLY A 96 11.95 21.58 10.41
C GLY A 96 11.15 22.86 10.21
N ILE A 97 10.02 22.81 9.49
CA ILE A 97 9.20 23.98 9.15
C ILE A 97 8.00 24.06 10.10
N ALA A 98 8.07 24.93 11.10
CA ALA A 98 7.01 25.09 12.09
C ALA A 98 5.80 25.91 11.56
N ASP A 99 6.03 26.82 10.61
CA ASP A 99 5.01 27.70 10.03
C ASP A 99 4.15 26.90 9.02
N PRO A 100 2.82 26.84 9.19
CA PRO A 100 1.93 26.08 8.32
C PRO A 100 1.95 26.54 6.85
N ASP A 101 1.98 27.86 6.61
CA ASP A 101 1.94 28.40 5.25
C ASP A 101 3.23 28.07 4.50
N LYS A 102 4.38 28.21 5.15
CA LYS A 102 5.68 27.81 4.61
C LYS A 102 5.77 26.30 4.38
N PHE A 103 5.12 25.52 5.23
CA PHE A 103 5.05 24.08 5.06
C PHE A 103 4.21 23.70 3.83
N HIS A 104 3.10 24.38 3.58
CA HIS A 104 2.29 24.17 2.37
C HIS A 104 3.07 24.55 1.10
N ASP A 105 3.83 25.66 1.12
CA ASP A 105 4.68 26.05 0.01
C ASP A 105 5.80 25.03 -0.23
N TRP A 106 6.44 24.56 0.84
CA TRP A 106 7.46 23.52 0.77
C TRP A 106 6.91 22.21 0.18
N ILE A 107 5.71 21.77 0.59
CA ILE A 107 5.06 20.61 -0.03
C ILE A 107 4.88 20.83 -1.53
N ARG A 108 4.39 22.01 -1.94
CA ARG A 108 4.20 22.33 -3.36
C ARG A 108 5.52 22.28 -4.13
N GLU A 109 6.61 22.79 -3.55
CA GLU A 109 7.94 22.73 -4.15
C GLU A 109 8.49 21.29 -4.27
N GLN A 110 8.30 20.47 -3.24
CA GLN A 110 8.84 19.12 -3.20
C GLN A 110 8.01 18.12 -4.01
N SER A 111 6.69 18.18 -3.92
CA SER A 111 5.78 17.21 -4.55
C SER A 111 5.19 17.69 -5.89
N GLY A 112 5.26 19.01 -6.16
CA GLY A 112 4.60 19.61 -7.32
C GLY A 112 3.07 19.67 -7.21
N THR A 113 2.49 19.33 -6.05
CA THR A 113 1.03 19.27 -5.82
C THR A 113 0.59 20.22 -4.71
N ALA A 114 -0.67 20.64 -4.72
CA ALA A 114 -1.24 21.42 -3.64
C ALA A 114 -1.32 20.60 -2.34
N TYR A 115 -1.30 21.28 -1.19
CA TYR A 115 -1.37 20.62 0.12
C TYR A 115 -2.57 19.68 0.28
N GLU A 116 -3.75 20.07 -0.19
CA GLU A 116 -4.96 19.24 -0.10
C GLU A 116 -4.84 17.95 -0.93
N GLU A 117 -4.22 18.04 -2.10
CA GLU A 117 -3.94 16.84 -2.92
C GLU A 117 -2.91 15.94 -2.25
N PHE A 118 -1.85 16.53 -1.68
CA PHE A 118 -0.87 15.78 -0.89
C PHE A 118 -1.52 15.08 0.30
N ARG A 119 -2.39 15.80 1.05
CA ARG A 119 -3.14 15.23 2.17
C ARG A 119 -4.04 14.08 1.73
N SER A 120 -4.72 14.23 0.59
CA SER A 120 -5.54 13.16 0.01
C SER A 120 -4.72 11.93 -0.37
N LYS A 121 -3.53 12.11 -0.95
CA LYS A 121 -2.61 10.99 -1.24
C LYS A 121 -2.18 10.25 0.04
N ILE A 122 -1.83 10.97 1.10
CA ILE A 122 -1.49 10.38 2.40
C ILE A 122 -2.70 9.63 2.98
N HIS A 123 -3.90 10.22 2.90
CA HIS A 123 -5.14 9.57 3.34
C HIS A 123 -5.36 8.26 2.59
N ASP A 124 -5.33 8.27 1.26
CA ASP A 124 -5.55 7.06 0.45
C ASP A 124 -4.50 5.98 0.73
N GLN A 125 -3.24 6.39 0.91
CA GLN A 125 -2.16 5.46 1.25
C GLN A 125 -2.41 4.77 2.61
N ILE A 126 -2.77 5.53 3.64
CA ILE A 126 -3.05 4.99 4.97
C ILE A 126 -4.30 4.11 4.92
N LEU A 127 -5.35 4.54 4.21
CA LEU A 127 -6.60 3.78 4.06
C LEU A 127 -6.35 2.42 3.38
N THR A 128 -5.61 2.41 2.27
CA THR A 128 -5.24 1.18 1.56
C THR A 128 -4.45 0.22 2.44
N GLN A 129 -3.47 0.72 3.20
CA GLN A 129 -2.71 -0.09 4.15
C GLN A 129 -3.61 -0.66 5.25
N ARG A 130 -4.56 0.14 5.75
CA ARG A 130 -5.50 -0.30 6.78
C ARG A 130 -6.46 -1.37 6.27
N VAL A 131 -6.97 -1.23 5.04
CA VAL A 131 -7.80 -2.25 4.38
C VAL A 131 -7.03 -3.56 4.23
N ILE A 132 -5.81 -3.52 3.68
CA ILE A 132 -4.97 -4.72 3.55
C ILE A 132 -4.68 -5.33 4.92
N GLY A 133 -4.36 -4.52 5.93
CA GLY A 133 -4.13 -4.98 7.29
C GLY A 133 -5.34 -5.70 7.88
N SER A 134 -6.54 -5.13 7.74
CA SER A 134 -7.76 -5.71 8.32
C SER A 134 -8.30 -6.90 7.52
N GLU A 135 -8.29 -6.84 6.19
CA GLU A 135 -8.90 -7.86 5.33
C GLU A 135 -7.97 -9.02 4.98
N VAL A 136 -6.66 -8.77 4.99
CA VAL A 136 -5.66 -9.77 4.59
C VAL A 136 -4.88 -10.28 5.78
N MET A 137 -4.20 -9.39 6.52
CA MET A 137 -3.32 -9.81 7.62
C MET A 137 -4.09 -10.50 8.76
N SER A 138 -5.30 -10.03 9.08
CA SER A 138 -6.16 -10.66 10.08
C SER A 138 -6.62 -12.09 9.73
N ARG A 139 -6.56 -12.45 8.44
CA ARG A 139 -6.94 -13.77 7.93
C ARG A 139 -5.76 -14.70 7.70
N ILE A 140 -4.54 -14.18 7.82
CA ILE A 140 -3.33 -15.01 7.81
C ILE A 140 -3.20 -15.58 9.21
N ASN A 141 -3.42 -16.87 9.33
CA ASN A 141 -3.22 -17.59 10.57
C ASN A 141 -1.92 -18.39 10.47
N THR A 142 -0.97 -18.06 11.32
CA THR A 142 0.27 -18.86 11.47
C THR A 142 0.17 -19.61 12.78
N PRO A 143 -0.19 -20.91 12.76
CA PRO A 143 -0.30 -21.71 13.97
C PRO A 143 1.02 -21.75 14.73
N HIS A 144 0.98 -21.73 16.06
CA HIS A 144 2.19 -21.82 16.89
C HIS A 144 3.04 -23.06 16.57
N SER A 145 2.40 -24.17 16.20
CA SER A 145 3.09 -25.40 15.76
C SER A 145 3.94 -25.20 14.49
N GLU A 146 3.53 -24.31 13.58
CA GLU A 146 4.35 -23.97 12.40
C GLU A 146 5.54 -23.10 12.81
N VAL A 147 5.34 -22.21 13.76
CA VAL A 147 6.41 -21.36 14.34
C VAL A 147 7.45 -22.23 15.04
N GLU A 148 7.01 -23.19 15.88
CA GLU A 148 7.88 -24.15 16.54
C GLU A 148 8.67 -25.01 15.52
N LYS A 149 7.96 -25.52 14.51
CA LYS A 149 8.58 -26.32 13.45
C LYS A 149 9.64 -25.52 12.70
N TYR A 150 9.30 -24.31 12.28
CA TYR A 150 10.24 -23.41 11.59
C TYR A 150 11.48 -23.13 12.45
N TYR A 151 11.26 -22.83 13.73
CA TYR A 151 12.36 -22.62 14.66
C TYR A 151 13.28 -23.82 14.79
N GLU A 152 12.72 -25.05 14.93
CA GLU A 152 13.49 -26.29 15.04
C GLU A 152 14.32 -26.55 13.76
N GLU A 153 13.72 -26.32 12.59
CA GLU A 153 14.36 -26.53 11.29
C GLU A 153 15.45 -25.48 10.99
N HIS A 154 15.30 -24.24 11.54
CA HIS A 154 16.17 -23.11 11.25
C HIS A 154 16.95 -22.61 12.47
N LYS A 155 17.13 -23.42 13.49
CA LYS A 155 17.84 -23.03 14.74
C LYS A 155 19.16 -22.31 14.49
N ALA A 156 19.92 -22.74 13.48
CA ALA A 156 21.21 -22.14 13.15
C ALA A 156 21.11 -20.67 12.72
N GLU A 157 19.96 -20.24 12.21
CA GLU A 157 19.75 -18.84 11.80
C GLU A 157 19.52 -17.91 13.01
N PHE A 158 19.05 -18.47 14.12
CA PHE A 158 18.72 -17.75 15.36
C PHE A 158 19.84 -17.81 16.39
N VAL A 159 21.08 -18.01 15.94
CA VAL A 159 22.27 -17.97 16.80
C VAL A 159 22.83 -16.55 16.82
N ARG A 160 22.81 -15.91 17.98
CA ARG A 160 23.40 -14.61 18.19
C ARG A 160 24.88 -14.77 18.55
N LYS A 161 25.77 -14.10 17.80
CA LYS A 161 27.22 -14.16 18.04
C LYS A 161 27.60 -13.47 19.35
N GLU A 162 26.88 -12.44 19.73
CA GLU A 162 27.16 -11.57 20.87
C GLU A 162 25.88 -11.20 21.61
N THR A 163 26.01 -10.95 22.92
CA THR A 163 24.92 -10.40 23.70
C THR A 163 24.58 -9.00 23.21
N GLN A 164 23.30 -8.75 22.96
CA GLN A 164 22.76 -7.46 22.54
C GLN A 164 21.83 -6.90 23.62
N VAL A 165 21.91 -5.59 23.83
CA VAL A 165 21.05 -4.87 24.76
C VAL A 165 20.32 -3.75 24.00
N PHE A 166 19.03 -3.62 24.26
CA PHE A 166 18.16 -2.59 23.74
C PHE A 166 17.90 -1.61 24.89
N LEU A 167 18.20 -0.36 24.66
CA LEU A 167 18.19 0.67 25.69
C LEU A 167 17.23 1.78 25.32
N ARG A 168 16.68 2.40 26.36
CA ARG A 168 16.06 3.72 26.28
C ARG A 168 16.82 4.68 27.16
N GLU A 169 16.88 5.95 26.74
CA GLU A 169 17.58 6.99 27.50
C GLU A 169 16.66 8.16 27.85
N ILE A 170 17.03 8.81 28.96
CA ILE A 170 16.60 10.17 29.28
C ILE A 170 17.86 10.96 29.59
N LEU A 171 18.09 12.05 28.85
CA LEU A 171 19.19 12.97 29.10
C LEU A 171 18.63 14.25 29.71
N ILE A 172 19.18 14.68 30.83
CA ILE A 172 18.93 16.00 31.43
C ILE A 172 20.18 16.83 31.18
N SER A 173 20.14 17.70 30.19
CA SER A 173 21.28 18.51 29.77
C SER A 173 21.71 19.50 30.86
N THR A 174 23.02 19.69 31.00
CA THR A 174 23.64 20.70 31.87
C THR A 174 24.46 21.72 31.06
N GLU A 175 24.40 21.69 29.75
CA GLU A 175 25.11 22.64 28.92
C GLU A 175 24.66 24.08 29.16
N GLY A 176 25.62 24.97 29.36
CA GLY A 176 25.35 26.39 29.62
C GLY A 176 24.68 26.71 30.94
N LYS A 177 24.57 25.72 31.87
CA LYS A 177 23.91 25.90 33.18
C LYS A 177 24.88 26.30 34.27
N THR A 178 24.39 27.12 35.21
CA THR A 178 25.11 27.51 36.43
C THR A 178 25.20 26.32 37.41
N PRO A 179 26.13 26.36 38.40
CA PRO A 179 26.25 25.29 39.38
C PRO A 179 24.95 24.96 40.12
N ASP A 180 24.14 25.96 40.45
CA ASP A 180 22.83 25.78 41.09
C ASP A 180 21.82 25.08 40.17
N GLN A 181 21.83 25.44 38.87
CA GLN A 181 20.99 24.79 37.89
C GLN A 181 21.44 23.34 37.61
N VAL A 182 22.74 23.06 37.68
CA VAL A 182 23.25 21.69 37.58
C VAL A 182 22.78 20.83 38.74
N ALA A 183 22.79 21.39 39.99
CA ALA A 183 22.25 20.70 41.17
C ALA A 183 20.74 20.43 41.02
N GLN A 184 19.97 21.36 40.46
CA GLN A 184 18.55 21.14 40.14
C GLN A 184 18.34 20.06 39.06
N ALA A 185 19.18 20.04 38.03
CA ALA A 185 19.15 18.99 36.98
C ALA A 185 19.42 17.59 37.58
N GLU A 186 20.39 17.50 38.50
CA GLU A 186 20.67 16.24 39.19
C GLU A 186 19.47 15.77 40.04
N LYS A 187 18.86 16.70 40.78
CA LYS A 187 17.65 16.39 41.58
C LYS A 187 16.51 15.91 40.71
N ARG A 188 16.30 16.59 39.54
CA ARG A 188 15.30 16.20 38.55
C ARG A 188 15.59 14.82 37.98
N ALA A 189 16.84 14.51 37.62
CA ALA A 189 17.24 13.19 37.16
C ALA A 189 16.97 12.10 38.19
N LYS A 190 17.27 12.34 39.45
CA LYS A 190 16.96 11.40 40.56
C LYS A 190 15.45 11.19 40.76
N ASP A 191 14.64 12.24 40.62
CA ASP A 191 13.18 12.13 40.66
C ASP A 191 12.65 11.25 39.53
N LEU A 192 13.11 11.46 38.29
CA LEU A 192 12.72 10.67 37.13
C LEU A 192 13.08 9.18 37.30
N VAL A 193 14.26 8.86 37.84
CA VAL A 193 14.63 7.48 38.18
C VAL A 193 13.67 6.89 39.20
N ALA A 194 13.34 7.64 40.24
CA ALA A 194 12.41 7.18 41.30
C ALA A 194 11.01 6.90 40.70
N ARG A 195 10.52 7.76 39.81
CA ARG A 195 9.23 7.59 39.12
C ARG A 195 9.25 6.38 38.19
N ALA A 196 10.30 6.22 37.38
CA ALA A 196 10.47 5.08 36.48
C ALA A 196 10.53 3.75 37.27
N ARG A 197 11.26 3.70 38.39
CA ARG A 197 11.35 2.52 39.24
C ARG A 197 10.05 2.21 40.02
N LYS A 198 9.16 3.19 40.17
CA LYS A 198 7.80 3.01 40.70
C LYS A 198 6.79 2.53 39.68
N GLY A 199 7.22 2.32 38.41
CA GLY A 199 6.36 1.77 37.36
C GLY A 199 5.77 2.80 36.40
N GLU A 200 6.15 4.07 36.51
CA GLU A 200 5.75 5.05 35.49
C GLU A 200 6.43 4.73 34.14
N LYS A 201 5.69 4.90 33.05
CA LYS A 201 6.18 4.53 31.73
C LYS A 201 7.40 5.35 31.34
N PHE A 202 8.55 4.69 31.22
CA PHE A 202 9.82 5.32 30.85
C PHE A 202 9.73 6.06 29.50
N THR A 203 8.97 5.52 28.57
CA THR A 203 8.68 6.12 27.25
C THR A 203 8.05 7.51 27.37
N GLU A 204 7.06 7.66 28.24
CA GLU A 204 6.39 8.95 28.48
C GLU A 204 7.33 9.93 29.21
N LEU A 205 8.12 9.43 30.17
CA LEU A 205 9.13 10.24 30.85
C LEU A 205 10.20 10.73 29.86
N ALA A 206 10.66 9.87 28.95
CA ALA A 206 11.63 10.24 27.92
C ALA A 206 11.07 11.32 26.99
N LYS A 207 9.84 11.12 26.47
CA LYS A 207 9.19 12.09 25.60
C LYS A 207 8.99 13.45 26.25
N GLN A 208 8.64 13.49 27.54
CA GLN A 208 8.29 14.72 28.24
C GLN A 208 9.50 15.46 28.82
N TYR A 209 10.52 14.72 29.27
CA TYR A 209 11.59 15.29 30.09
C TYR A 209 12.99 15.16 29.50
N SER A 210 13.21 14.36 28.48
CA SER A 210 14.52 14.21 27.87
C SER A 210 14.90 15.44 27.04
N ASP A 211 16.16 15.85 27.16
CA ASP A 211 16.77 16.89 26.32
C ASP A 211 17.56 16.27 25.15
N SER A 212 17.55 14.92 24.98
CA SER A 212 18.17 14.20 23.86
C SER A 212 17.25 14.18 22.65
N ASP A 213 17.85 14.11 21.44
CA ASP A 213 17.12 13.92 20.18
C ASP A 213 16.33 12.62 20.14
N SER A 214 16.76 11.59 20.92
CA SER A 214 16.04 10.33 21.05
C SER A 214 14.63 10.47 21.66
N LYS A 215 14.30 11.61 22.29
CA LYS A 215 12.96 11.88 22.84
C LYS A 215 11.83 11.72 21.84
N GLU A 216 12.08 12.05 20.57
CA GLU A 216 11.09 11.93 19.49
C GLU A 216 10.73 10.45 19.24
N ASN A 217 11.68 9.55 19.52
CA ASN A 217 11.51 8.09 19.47
C ASN A 217 11.33 7.51 20.90
N PHE A 218 10.74 8.28 21.84
CA PHE A 218 10.48 7.82 23.20
C PHE A 218 11.74 7.34 23.93
N GLY A 219 12.90 7.96 23.64
CA GLY A 219 14.19 7.65 24.23
C GLY A 219 14.85 6.38 23.66
N GLU A 220 14.35 5.80 22.59
CA GLU A 220 14.88 4.56 22.01
C GLU A 220 16.26 4.78 21.39
N LEU A 221 17.18 3.86 21.71
CA LEU A 221 18.52 3.82 21.16
C LEU A 221 18.69 2.59 20.27
N PRO A 222 19.62 2.61 19.31
CA PRO A 222 19.98 1.42 18.53
C PRO A 222 20.49 0.33 19.48
N PRO A 223 20.38 -0.96 19.08
CA PRO A 223 20.91 -2.07 19.87
C PRO A 223 22.43 -1.98 19.99
N TYR A 224 22.95 -2.28 21.18
CA TYR A 224 24.37 -2.29 21.46
C TYR A 224 24.87 -3.70 21.76
N THR A 225 26.07 -4.02 21.26
CA THR A 225 26.84 -5.19 21.68
C THR A 225 27.92 -4.80 22.69
N LYS A 226 28.47 -5.80 23.38
CA LYS A 226 29.49 -5.56 24.40
C LYS A 226 30.72 -4.87 23.80
N GLY A 227 31.12 -3.75 24.40
CA GLY A 227 32.28 -2.96 23.95
C GLY A 227 31.93 -1.76 23.05
N GLN A 228 30.69 -1.61 22.59
CA GLN A 228 30.26 -0.45 21.80
C GLN A 228 29.96 0.78 22.66
N LEU A 229 29.66 0.58 23.94
CA LEU A 229 29.43 1.65 24.91
C LEU A 229 30.72 2.02 25.63
N LYS A 230 30.78 3.24 26.20
CA LYS A 230 31.84 3.61 27.14
C LYS A 230 31.91 2.58 28.26
N LYS A 231 33.13 2.28 28.75
CA LYS A 231 33.39 1.22 29.74
C LYS A 231 32.42 1.27 30.94
N GLU A 232 32.20 2.45 31.50
CA GLU A 232 31.33 2.65 32.68
C GLU A 232 29.88 2.24 32.36
N LEU A 233 29.34 2.62 31.19
CA LEU A 233 28.00 2.25 30.76
C LEU A 233 27.91 0.77 30.40
N ASN A 234 28.95 0.26 29.76
CA ASN A 234 29.02 -1.14 29.35
C ASN A 234 29.00 -2.07 30.56
N ASP A 235 29.76 -1.75 31.62
CA ASP A 235 29.81 -2.56 32.87
C ASP A 235 28.48 -2.58 33.61
N ILE A 236 27.70 -1.51 33.56
CA ILE A 236 26.36 -1.44 34.16
C ILE A 236 25.36 -2.21 33.29
N VAL A 237 25.26 -1.85 32.02
CA VAL A 237 24.18 -2.31 31.14
C VAL A 237 24.27 -3.81 30.85
N PHE A 238 25.49 -4.35 30.67
CA PHE A 238 25.68 -5.79 30.40
C PHE A 238 25.68 -6.66 31.68
N LYS A 239 25.63 -6.07 32.87
CA LYS A 239 25.52 -6.81 34.14
C LYS A 239 24.06 -6.96 34.55
N GLU A 240 23.25 -5.95 34.29
CA GLU A 240 21.88 -5.84 34.79
C GLU A 240 20.86 -6.54 33.87
N LYS A 241 19.67 -6.78 34.37
CA LYS A 241 18.59 -7.50 33.67
C LYS A 241 17.64 -6.55 32.95
N LYS A 242 16.83 -7.10 32.06
CA LYS A 242 15.67 -6.41 31.46
C LYS A 242 14.84 -5.67 32.53
N GLY A 243 14.42 -4.44 32.20
CA GLY A 243 13.62 -3.59 33.10
C GLY A 243 14.43 -2.75 34.08
N TYR A 244 15.74 -2.99 34.23
CA TYR A 244 16.58 -2.21 35.12
C TYR A 244 16.69 -0.75 34.62
N VAL A 245 16.55 0.20 35.57
CA VAL A 245 16.75 1.63 35.34
C VAL A 245 17.97 2.06 36.13
N THR A 246 18.96 2.65 35.48
CA THR A 246 20.19 3.12 36.11
C THR A 246 19.93 4.29 37.06
N ASP A 247 20.84 4.52 38.00
CA ASP A 247 20.95 5.81 38.64
C ASP A 247 21.40 6.87 37.60
N PRO A 248 21.20 8.18 37.88
CA PRO A 248 21.66 9.22 36.96
C PRO A 248 23.17 9.16 36.79
N ILE A 249 23.63 8.90 35.57
CA ILE A 249 25.05 8.79 35.23
C ILE A 249 25.50 10.18 34.73
N LYS A 250 26.46 10.76 35.44
CA LYS A 250 27.01 12.06 35.06
C LYS A 250 27.84 11.95 33.79
N GLN A 251 27.46 12.71 32.75
CA GLN A 251 28.19 12.87 31.51
C GLN A 251 28.64 14.33 31.36
N SER A 252 29.50 14.58 30.34
CA SER A 252 29.99 15.96 30.07
C SER A 252 28.85 16.92 29.69
N ASN A 253 27.78 16.44 29.07
CA ASN A 253 26.64 17.21 28.60
C ASN A 253 25.41 17.15 29.54
N GLY A 254 25.46 16.37 30.65
CA GLY A 254 24.33 16.26 31.56
C GLY A 254 24.28 14.99 32.38
N PHE A 255 23.08 14.67 32.85
CA PHE A 255 22.77 13.45 33.56
C PHE A 255 22.00 12.49 32.66
N LEU A 256 22.60 11.32 32.39
CA LEU A 256 22.02 10.26 31.58
C LEU A 256 21.35 9.19 32.45
N ILE A 257 20.14 8.83 32.13
CA ILE A 257 19.40 7.71 32.74
C ILE A 257 19.15 6.70 31.63
N LEU A 258 19.53 5.44 31.86
CA LEU A 258 19.28 4.36 30.90
C LEU A 258 18.29 3.36 31.49
N LYS A 259 17.42 2.84 30.65
CA LYS A 259 16.57 1.68 30.94
C LYS A 259 16.92 0.55 29.98
N ILE A 260 17.10 -0.66 30.52
CA ILE A 260 17.26 -1.87 29.70
C ILE A 260 15.86 -2.33 29.30
N GLU A 261 15.51 -2.14 28.02
CA GLU A 261 14.21 -2.54 27.50
C GLU A 261 14.19 -4.03 27.18
N GLU A 262 15.23 -4.52 26.47
CA GLU A 262 15.43 -5.92 26.13
C GLU A 262 16.91 -6.29 26.24
N ARG A 263 17.16 -7.57 26.52
CA ARG A 263 18.49 -8.15 26.55
C ARG A 263 18.46 -9.53 25.94
N TYR A 264 19.24 -9.71 24.91
CA TYR A 264 19.38 -10.99 24.22
C TYR A 264 20.79 -11.52 24.42
N GLU A 265 20.90 -12.68 25.03
CA GLU A 265 22.19 -13.32 25.29
C GLU A 265 22.82 -13.88 24.00
N ALA A 266 24.15 -13.97 23.99
CA ALA A 266 24.88 -14.71 22.96
C ALA A 266 24.48 -16.19 23.00
N GLY A 267 24.51 -16.84 21.85
CA GLY A 267 24.14 -18.24 21.70
C GLY A 267 22.78 -18.42 21.04
N GLN A 268 22.16 -19.57 21.21
CA GLN A 268 20.87 -19.90 20.64
C GLN A 268 19.80 -19.01 21.24
N ALA A 269 19.12 -18.23 20.40
CA ALA A 269 17.98 -17.45 20.85
C ALA A 269 16.82 -18.40 21.19
N PRO A 270 16.17 -18.25 22.34
CA PRO A 270 15.00 -19.03 22.68
C PRO A 270 13.83 -18.68 21.74
N LEU A 271 12.91 -19.62 21.51
CA LEU A 271 11.77 -19.45 20.60
C LEU A 271 10.97 -18.17 20.91
N GLU A 272 10.68 -17.93 22.17
CA GLU A 272 9.90 -16.76 22.64
C GLU A 272 10.54 -15.41 22.22
N ALA A 273 11.88 -15.39 22.07
CA ALA A 273 12.60 -14.19 21.68
C ALA A 273 12.60 -13.94 20.16
N VAL A 274 12.23 -14.93 19.35
CA VAL A 274 12.23 -14.87 17.89
C VAL A 274 10.87 -15.21 17.27
N GLU A 275 9.88 -15.53 18.10
CA GLU A 275 8.54 -15.94 17.67
C GLU A 275 7.90 -14.93 16.72
N ASN A 276 7.94 -13.65 17.04
CA ASN A 276 7.39 -12.60 16.19
C ASN A 276 8.12 -12.51 14.85
N GLU A 277 9.44 -12.65 14.84
CA GLU A 277 10.24 -12.67 13.62
C GLU A 277 9.88 -13.86 12.74
N ILE A 278 9.70 -15.03 13.34
CA ILE A 278 9.30 -16.25 12.62
C ILE A 278 7.87 -16.10 12.08
N MET A 279 6.94 -15.59 12.89
CA MET A 279 5.57 -15.32 12.43
C MET A 279 5.56 -14.38 11.24
N GLU A 280 6.35 -13.30 11.27
CA GLU A 280 6.48 -12.38 10.15
C GLU A 280 7.03 -13.10 8.90
N ARG A 281 8.11 -13.87 9.04
CA ARG A 281 8.71 -14.64 7.94
C ARG A 281 7.74 -15.64 7.32
N LEU A 282 6.90 -16.29 8.12
CA LEU A 282 5.89 -17.26 7.67
C LEU A 282 4.66 -16.56 7.06
N SER A 283 4.31 -15.38 7.54
CA SER A 283 3.15 -14.62 7.07
C SER A 283 3.41 -13.89 5.75
N MET A 284 4.62 -13.35 5.54
CA MET A 284 4.98 -12.57 4.36
C MET A 284 4.73 -13.28 3.03
N PRO A 285 5.11 -14.56 2.83
CA PRO A 285 4.82 -15.29 1.59
C PRO A 285 3.32 -15.48 1.34
N GLN A 286 2.50 -15.55 2.41
CA GLN A 286 1.06 -15.72 2.31
C GLN A 286 0.32 -14.42 1.98
N MET A 287 0.94 -13.28 2.29
CA MET A 287 0.32 -11.97 2.11
C MET A 287 0.01 -11.66 0.65
N GLN A 288 0.99 -11.84 -0.26
CA GLN A 288 0.79 -11.52 -1.68
C GLN A 288 -0.35 -12.30 -2.35
N PRO A 289 -0.46 -13.63 -2.19
CA PRO A 289 -1.61 -14.39 -2.71
C PRO A 289 -2.94 -13.90 -2.16
N LYS A 290 -3.01 -13.58 -0.87
CA LYS A 290 -4.22 -13.09 -0.22
C LYS A 290 -4.63 -11.69 -0.66
N VAL A 291 -3.66 -10.79 -0.83
CA VAL A 291 -3.92 -9.47 -1.43
C VAL A 291 -4.46 -9.63 -2.85
N ARG A 292 -3.88 -10.53 -3.65
CA ARG A 292 -4.37 -10.80 -5.01
C ARG A 292 -5.78 -11.38 -5.00
N GLU A 293 -6.10 -12.28 -4.08
CA GLU A 293 -7.45 -12.82 -3.89
C GLU A 293 -8.46 -11.71 -3.59
N LEU A 294 -8.13 -10.81 -2.64
CA LEU A 294 -8.96 -9.65 -2.31
C LEU A 294 -9.17 -8.75 -3.54
N LEU A 295 -8.10 -8.38 -4.23
CA LEU A 295 -8.18 -7.50 -5.41
C LEU A 295 -8.98 -8.14 -6.55
N THR A 296 -8.82 -9.44 -6.77
CA THR A 296 -9.62 -10.17 -7.77
C THR A 296 -11.10 -10.07 -7.45
N LYS A 297 -11.47 -10.30 -6.19
CA LYS A 297 -12.86 -10.18 -5.73
C LYS A 297 -13.40 -8.76 -5.91
N LEU A 298 -12.64 -7.74 -5.48
CA LEU A 298 -13.05 -6.34 -5.67
C LEU A 298 -13.23 -5.98 -7.16
N ARG A 299 -12.38 -6.52 -8.04
CA ARG A 299 -12.48 -6.33 -9.49
C ARG A 299 -13.68 -7.05 -10.09
N GLU A 300 -14.03 -8.25 -9.59
CA GLU A 300 -15.24 -8.98 -10.02
C GLU A 300 -16.51 -8.21 -9.68
N ASP A 301 -16.58 -7.60 -8.51
CA ASP A 301 -17.74 -6.86 -8.03
C ASP A 301 -17.84 -5.45 -8.62
N ALA A 302 -16.72 -4.84 -9.03
CA ALA A 302 -16.67 -3.46 -9.51
C ALA A 302 -17.22 -3.28 -10.92
N PHE A 303 -17.76 -2.12 -11.23
CA PHE A 303 -17.99 -1.66 -12.59
C PHE A 303 -16.70 -1.08 -13.16
N LEU A 304 -16.18 -1.70 -14.24
CA LEU A 304 -14.92 -1.30 -14.87
C LEU A 304 -15.14 -1.10 -16.38
N GLU A 305 -14.78 0.09 -16.88
CA GLU A 305 -14.68 0.37 -18.31
C GLU A 305 -13.29 0.93 -18.62
N ILE A 306 -12.63 0.37 -19.60
CA ILE A 306 -11.27 0.75 -20.02
C ILE A 306 -11.27 1.17 -21.47
N ARG A 307 -10.72 2.34 -21.76
CA ARG A 307 -10.65 2.91 -23.10
C ARG A 307 -9.76 2.07 -24.01
N SER A 308 -10.16 1.95 -25.27
CA SER A 308 -9.35 1.27 -26.29
C SER A 308 -7.95 1.90 -26.39
N GLY A 309 -6.91 1.05 -26.43
CA GLY A 309 -5.52 1.47 -26.41
C GLY A 309 -4.83 1.36 -25.05
N TYR A 310 -5.59 1.15 -23.96
CA TYR A 310 -5.05 0.89 -22.61
C TYR A 310 -5.30 -0.57 -22.23
N LEU A 311 -4.34 -1.15 -21.51
CA LEU A 311 -4.39 -2.54 -21.05
C LEU A 311 -4.35 -2.60 -19.52
N ASP A 312 -5.32 -3.29 -18.93
CA ASP A 312 -5.28 -3.67 -17.54
C ASP A 312 -4.73 -5.09 -17.39
N SER A 313 -3.50 -5.19 -16.90
CA SER A 313 -2.83 -6.49 -16.66
C SER A 313 -3.43 -7.27 -15.49
N GLY A 314 -4.29 -6.64 -14.67
CA GLY A 314 -4.97 -7.24 -13.52
C GLY A 314 -6.43 -7.59 -13.76
N ALA A 315 -6.91 -7.57 -15.02
CA ALA A 315 -8.30 -7.83 -15.34
C ALA A 315 -8.79 -9.19 -14.78
N ALA A 316 -9.96 -9.18 -14.14
CA ALA A 316 -10.56 -10.42 -13.63
C ALA A 316 -10.98 -11.32 -14.81
N PRO A 317 -10.78 -12.64 -14.72
CA PRO A 317 -11.10 -13.56 -15.80
C PRO A 317 -12.59 -13.48 -16.19
N GLY A 318 -12.86 -13.33 -17.48
CA GLY A 318 -14.23 -13.31 -18.01
C GLY A 318 -14.99 -12.00 -17.84
N LYS A 319 -14.41 -10.98 -17.19
CA LYS A 319 -15.04 -9.66 -17.04
C LYS A 319 -14.91 -8.84 -18.32
N ASN A 320 -16.04 -8.33 -18.83
CA ASN A 320 -16.03 -7.39 -19.94
C ASN A 320 -15.78 -5.97 -19.42
N THR A 321 -14.66 -5.38 -19.79
CA THR A 321 -14.25 -4.02 -19.44
C THR A 321 -14.24 -3.08 -20.64
N ALA A 322 -14.89 -3.46 -21.75
CA ALA A 322 -14.93 -2.65 -22.94
C ALA A 322 -15.62 -1.30 -22.69
N TRP A 323 -14.99 -0.23 -23.17
CA TRP A 323 -15.51 1.12 -23.09
C TRP A 323 -16.82 1.27 -23.85
N LEU A 324 -17.87 1.70 -23.17
CA LEU A 324 -19.13 2.07 -23.80
C LEU A 324 -19.15 3.60 -23.97
N ASP A 325 -19.04 4.05 -25.22
CA ASP A 325 -19.16 5.48 -25.51
C ASP A 325 -20.62 5.91 -25.34
N PRO A 326 -20.93 6.80 -24.40
CA PRO A 326 -22.31 7.30 -24.22
C PRO A 326 -22.89 7.96 -25.50
N ALA A 327 -22.03 8.48 -26.37
CA ALA A 327 -22.42 9.07 -27.62
C ALA A 327 -22.95 8.03 -28.63
N GLN A 328 -22.64 6.74 -28.41
CA GLN A 328 -23.16 5.63 -29.21
C GLN A 328 -24.45 5.04 -28.66
N LEU A 329 -24.81 5.38 -27.43
CA LEU A 329 -26.14 5.12 -26.89
C LEU A 329 -27.11 6.06 -27.57
N ARG A 330 -27.62 5.66 -28.73
CA ARG A 330 -28.77 6.35 -29.32
C ARG A 330 -29.93 6.18 -28.33
N PRO A 331 -30.53 7.26 -27.83
CA PRO A 331 -31.77 7.11 -27.10
C PRO A 331 -32.74 6.41 -28.03
N GLU A 332 -33.29 5.28 -27.62
CA GLU A 332 -34.46 4.71 -28.29
C GLU A 332 -35.58 5.77 -28.19
N THR A 333 -35.59 6.65 -29.19
CA THR A 333 -36.72 7.55 -29.32
C THR A 333 -37.86 6.71 -29.84
N THR A 334 -38.76 6.29 -28.95
CA THR A 334 -40.06 5.76 -29.33
C THR A 334 -40.75 6.80 -30.21
N THR A 335 -41.02 6.44 -31.44
CA THR A 335 -41.74 7.32 -32.39
C THR A 335 -43.19 7.50 -31.87
N LYS A 336 -43.82 8.62 -32.26
CA LYS A 336 -45.23 8.86 -31.94
C LYS A 336 -46.15 7.70 -32.38
N GLU A 337 -45.73 6.96 -33.41
CA GLU A 337 -46.43 5.80 -33.95
C GLU A 337 -46.25 4.56 -33.08
N GLU A 338 -45.07 4.34 -32.51
CA GLU A 338 -44.81 3.27 -31.52
C GLU A 338 -45.57 3.51 -30.23
N VAL A 339 -45.63 4.75 -29.73
CA VAL A 339 -46.43 5.09 -28.55
C VAL A 339 -47.92 4.94 -28.83
N ALA A 340 -48.39 5.24 -30.04
CA ALA A 340 -49.79 5.07 -30.45
C ALA A 340 -50.15 3.59 -30.64
N SER A 341 -49.20 2.72 -30.97
CA SER A 341 -49.42 1.26 -31.11
C SER A 341 -49.49 0.51 -29.78
N HIS A 342 -49.11 1.13 -28.66
CA HIS A 342 -49.32 0.59 -27.34
C HIS A 342 -50.78 0.66 -26.99
N HIS A 343 -51.49 -0.42 -27.21
CA HIS A 343 -52.92 -0.55 -26.95
C HIS A 343 -53.21 -0.38 -25.45
N HIS A 344 -53.82 0.74 -25.11
CA HIS A 344 -54.38 0.92 -23.78
C HIS A 344 -55.48 -0.12 -23.53
N ARG A 345 -55.45 -0.80 -22.42
CA ARG A 345 -56.59 -1.64 -21.95
C ARG A 345 -57.89 -0.86 -22.06
N LYS A 346 -58.86 -1.43 -22.74
CA LYS A 346 -60.19 -0.84 -22.74
C LYS A 346 -60.73 -0.85 -21.33
N LYS A 347 -61.12 0.31 -20.82
CA LYS A 347 -61.68 0.47 -19.50
C LYS A 347 -63.19 0.59 -19.60
N LEU A 348 -63.94 -0.18 -18.80
CA LEU A 348 -65.36 0.00 -18.62
C LEU A 348 -65.57 1.12 -17.59
N LEU A 349 -66.40 2.11 -17.93
CA LEU A 349 -66.66 3.23 -17.05
C LEU A 349 -65.44 3.99 -16.53
N TRP A 350 -64.38 4.10 -17.39
CA TRP A 350 -63.16 4.88 -17.12
C TRP A 350 -62.27 4.40 -15.97
N THR A 351 -62.73 3.49 -15.13
CA THR A 351 -61.98 3.11 -13.91
C THR A 351 -61.63 1.62 -13.82
N VAL A 352 -62.38 0.71 -14.46
CA VAL A 352 -62.19 -0.75 -14.33
C VAL A 352 -61.59 -1.33 -15.61
N PRO A 353 -60.40 -2.00 -15.59
CA PRO A 353 -59.87 -2.68 -16.76
C PRO A 353 -60.64 -3.93 -17.09
N ILE A 354 -61.00 -4.15 -18.36
CA ILE A 354 -61.73 -5.33 -18.82
C ILE A 354 -60.73 -6.51 -18.90
N PRO A 355 -60.97 -7.63 -18.15
CA PRO A 355 -60.10 -8.81 -18.25
C PRO A 355 -60.15 -9.42 -19.66
N GLY A 356 -59.01 -9.84 -20.19
CA GLY A 356 -58.92 -10.53 -21.49
C GLY A 356 -58.75 -9.64 -22.69
N THR A 357 -58.60 -8.33 -22.54
CA THR A 357 -58.28 -7.41 -23.65
C THR A 357 -56.78 -7.13 -23.83
N ASP A 358 -55.95 -7.83 -23.11
CA ASP A 358 -54.51 -7.81 -23.30
C ASP A 358 -54.18 -8.64 -24.57
N LYS A 359 -54.12 -8.03 -25.71
CA LYS A 359 -53.46 -8.63 -26.83
C LYS A 359 -51.96 -8.30 -26.69
N ASN A 360 -51.22 -9.33 -26.29
CA ASN A 360 -49.78 -9.49 -26.35
C ASN A 360 -48.98 -8.19 -26.24
N ALA A 361 -48.58 -7.88 -25.03
CA ALA A 361 -47.35 -7.15 -24.84
C ALA A 361 -46.21 -8.10 -25.12
N ASP A 362 -45.96 -8.38 -26.37
CA ASP A 362 -44.66 -8.87 -26.84
C ASP A 362 -43.68 -7.70 -26.59
N PHE A 363 -43.01 -7.76 -25.50
CA PHE A 363 -41.78 -6.99 -25.33
C PHE A 363 -40.83 -7.47 -26.47
N PRO A 364 -40.36 -6.59 -27.35
CA PRO A 364 -39.34 -6.99 -28.30
C PRO A 364 -38.17 -7.50 -27.53
N SER A 365 -37.92 -8.80 -27.59
CA SER A 365 -36.67 -9.40 -27.16
C SER A 365 -35.55 -8.58 -27.79
N ALA A 366 -34.58 -8.20 -26.99
CA ALA A 366 -33.40 -7.49 -27.45
C ALA A 366 -32.89 -8.11 -28.74
N GLN A 367 -33.09 -7.42 -29.84
CA GLN A 367 -32.59 -7.85 -31.17
C GLN A 367 -31.07 -7.70 -31.11
N THR A 368 -30.39 -8.84 -31.14
CA THR A 368 -29.02 -8.97 -31.61
C THR A 368 -28.84 -8.12 -32.87
N PRO A 369 -27.78 -7.31 -32.99
CA PRO A 369 -27.58 -6.44 -34.14
C PRO A 369 -27.54 -7.27 -35.40
N GLY A 370 -28.53 -7.04 -36.28
CA GLY A 370 -28.75 -7.74 -37.52
C GLY A 370 -27.60 -7.51 -38.49
N LYS A 371 -27.12 -8.60 -39.06
CA LYS A 371 -26.32 -8.65 -40.27
C LYS A 371 -26.99 -7.79 -41.34
N SER A 372 -26.32 -6.75 -41.82
CA SER A 372 -26.65 -6.04 -43.05
C SER A 372 -26.44 -6.99 -44.23
N ALA A 373 -27.52 -7.28 -44.93
CA ALA A 373 -27.50 -7.95 -46.21
C ALA A 373 -26.91 -7.02 -47.27
N GLY A 374 -25.75 -7.35 -47.77
CA GLY A 374 -25.17 -6.81 -48.99
C GLY A 374 -24.96 -7.95 -49.99
N ALA A 375 -25.66 -7.85 -51.11
CA ALA A 375 -25.70 -8.83 -52.16
C ALA A 375 -24.38 -8.98 -52.91
N GLY A 376 -24.09 -10.22 -53.33
CA GLY A 376 -23.44 -10.51 -54.60
C GLY A 376 -21.97 -10.90 -54.56
N ALA A 377 -21.72 -12.16 -54.62
CA ALA A 377 -21.03 -12.90 -55.66
C ALA A 377 -20.50 -14.25 -55.13
N ALA A 378 -20.84 -15.29 -55.82
CA ALA A 378 -20.53 -16.70 -55.54
C ALA A 378 -19.06 -17.05 -55.87
N PRO A 379 -18.61 -18.24 -55.43
CA PRO A 379 -17.21 -18.60 -55.21
C PRO A 379 -16.55 -19.27 -56.44
N PRO A 380 -15.30 -19.64 -56.36
CA PRO A 380 -14.92 -20.95 -56.84
C PRO A 380 -14.26 -21.87 -55.79
N THR A 381 -14.67 -23.08 -55.96
CA THR A 381 -14.32 -24.37 -55.41
C THR A 381 -12.85 -24.75 -55.55
N ALA A 382 -12.52 -25.74 -54.67
CA ALA A 382 -11.52 -26.82 -54.78
C ALA A 382 -10.09 -26.45 -54.31
N ALA A 383 -9.36 -27.28 -53.58
CA ALA A 383 -9.36 -28.69 -53.42
C ALA A 383 -8.50 -29.06 -52.19
N ALA A 384 -8.80 -30.23 -51.69
CA ALA A 384 -8.11 -31.02 -50.68
C ALA A 384 -6.59 -31.16 -50.92
N SER A 385 -5.81 -31.29 -49.84
CA SER A 385 -4.91 -32.41 -49.71
C SER A 385 -4.40 -32.55 -48.25
N ALA A 386 -4.59 -33.73 -47.73
CA ALA A 386 -4.02 -34.30 -46.56
C ALA A 386 -2.47 -34.42 -46.71
N ASN A 387 -1.75 -34.31 -45.63
CA ASN A 387 -0.76 -35.30 -45.23
C ASN A 387 -0.16 -35.03 -43.83
N ARG A 388 -0.34 -35.95 -42.93
CA ARG A 388 0.61 -36.31 -41.88
C ARG A 388 1.49 -37.46 -42.45
N PRO A 389 2.72 -37.69 -41.98
CA PRO A 389 2.98 -38.38 -40.70
C PRO A 389 4.28 -37.90 -39.99
N ALA A 390 4.32 -38.04 -38.72
CA ALA A 390 4.96 -38.86 -37.74
C ALA A 390 6.49 -39.17 -37.86
N SER A 391 7.07 -39.23 -36.61
CA SER A 391 8.30 -39.94 -36.16
C SER A 391 9.64 -39.22 -36.42
N ASP A 392 10.59 -39.21 -35.62
CA ASP A 392 11.14 -39.96 -34.52
C ASP A 392 12.36 -39.23 -33.94
N ALA A 393 12.50 -39.21 -32.63
CA ALA A 393 13.53 -39.87 -31.84
C ALA A 393 14.97 -39.31 -31.86
N ALA A 394 15.46 -39.27 -30.64
CA ALA A 394 16.81 -39.56 -30.14
C ALA A 394 17.84 -38.39 -30.09
N ALA A 395 18.17 -38.01 -28.95
CA ALA A 395 19.20 -38.52 -28.03
C ALA A 395 20.48 -37.63 -27.96
N ALA A 396 20.83 -37.38 -26.75
CA ALA A 396 22.18 -37.38 -26.19
C ALA A 396 23.11 -36.18 -26.37
N GLY A 397 23.60 -35.73 -25.21
CA GLY A 397 24.93 -35.19 -25.13
C GLY A 397 25.17 -34.02 -24.20
N SER A 398 25.18 -34.22 -22.91
CA SER A 398 26.16 -33.51 -22.09
C SER A 398 27.55 -34.10 -22.35
N PRO A 399 28.65 -33.36 -22.20
CA PRO A 399 29.18 -33.11 -20.87
C PRO A 399 29.96 -31.80 -20.69
N SER A 400 30.00 -31.34 -19.43
CA SER A 400 31.18 -31.18 -18.56
C SER A 400 32.27 -30.14 -18.89
N ALA A 401 32.52 -29.40 -17.88
CA ALA A 401 33.77 -29.09 -17.23
C ALA A 401 34.52 -27.78 -17.53
N ALA A 402 34.74 -27.14 -16.44
CA ALA A 402 36.01 -26.63 -15.88
C ALA A 402 36.47 -25.24 -16.37
N ALA A 403 36.44 -24.32 -15.45
CA ALA A 403 37.53 -23.94 -14.53
C ALA A 403 38.37 -22.72 -14.96
N LYS A 404 38.56 -21.90 -13.97
CA LYS A 404 39.67 -20.92 -13.76
C LYS A 404 39.54 -19.60 -14.51
N GLN A 405 39.34 -18.54 -13.85
CA GLN A 405 40.20 -17.75 -12.97
C GLN A 405 39.36 -16.74 -12.20
#